data_b8fea96d80159abc72c8695de832d369
#
_entry.id   b8fea96d80159abc72c8695de832d369
#
_cell.length_a   1.000
_cell.length_b   1.000
_cell.length_c   1.000
_cell.angle_alpha   90.00
_cell.angle_beta   90.00
_cell.angle_gamma   90.00
#
_symmetry.space_group_name_H-M   'P 1'
#
loop_
_entity.id
_entity.type
_entity.pdbx_description
1 polymer ?
#
loop_
_entity_poly.entity_id
_entity_poly.type
_entity_poly.pdbx_seq_one_letter_code
_entity_poly.pdbx_strand_id
1 'polypeptide(L)'
;MDGGQAVAPEPEPLRLFECGALGIELGIGPYVEAWNLNNNGREWLADGAFSIWWSFASRATLVVEFHATRVFQESLRNAFVTGLVPVVRVRMLDRPTWDLFGEIGVGPSWSDTTVPAGGTRFNYFGLAGMGISRPVGQRVHAVAGFRWLHLSNNGREGHDHNPDIQALGGYAAVAVAF
;
A
#
# COMPACT_ATOMS: atom_id res chain seq x y z
N MET A 1 8.18 -57.03 -6.77
CA MET A 1 6.94 -56.21 -6.70
C MET A 1 7.33 -54.97 -5.95
N ASP A 2 7.65 -53.92 -6.69
CA ASP A 2 8.10 -52.68 -6.11
C ASP A 2 6.83 -51.84 -5.80
N GLY A 3 6.50 -51.77 -4.53
CA GLY A 3 5.37 -51.00 -4.05
C GLY A 3 5.71 -49.51 -4.05
N GLY A 4 5.56 -48.86 -5.20
CA GLY A 4 5.69 -47.41 -5.32
C GLY A 4 4.73 -46.75 -4.36
N GLN A 5 5.23 -46.18 -3.25
CA GLN A 5 4.48 -45.31 -2.39
C GLN A 5 4.07 -44.09 -3.21
N ALA A 6 2.75 -43.93 -3.44
CA ALA A 6 2.21 -42.71 -3.99
C ALA A 6 2.57 -41.56 -3.02
N VAL A 7 3.44 -40.66 -3.46
CA VAL A 7 3.73 -39.42 -2.73
C VAL A 7 2.42 -38.62 -2.67
N ALA A 8 1.97 -38.33 -1.46
CA ALA A 8 0.78 -37.46 -1.29
C ALA A 8 1.06 -36.12 -1.98
N PRO A 9 0.09 -35.55 -2.71
CA PRO A 9 0.26 -34.24 -3.33
C PRO A 9 0.60 -33.20 -2.25
N GLU A 10 1.57 -32.34 -2.54
CA GLU A 10 1.88 -31.23 -1.64
C GLU A 10 0.62 -30.35 -1.45
N PRO A 11 0.35 -29.90 -0.22
CA PRO A 11 -0.78 -29.01 0.02
C PRO A 11 -0.65 -27.73 -0.82
N GLU A 12 -1.75 -27.28 -1.41
CA GLU A 12 -1.76 -26.02 -2.16
C GLU A 12 -1.40 -24.85 -1.24
N PRO A 13 -0.63 -23.86 -1.74
CA PRO A 13 -0.28 -22.69 -0.94
C PRO A 13 -1.54 -21.88 -0.57
N LEU A 14 -1.61 -21.43 0.68
CA LEU A 14 -2.67 -20.56 1.17
C LEU A 14 -2.65 -19.25 0.38
N ARG A 15 -3.74 -18.86 -0.25
CA ARG A 15 -3.78 -17.68 -1.13
C ARG A 15 -4.22 -16.42 -0.39
N LEU A 16 -3.65 -15.29 -0.80
CA LEU A 16 -3.90 -13.98 -0.20
C LEU A 16 -5.40 -13.58 -0.26
N PHE A 17 -6.15 -14.04 -1.27
CA PHE A 17 -7.58 -13.80 -1.43
C PHE A 17 -8.46 -15.02 -1.07
N GLU A 18 -7.95 -15.94 -0.28
CA GLU A 18 -8.76 -17.04 0.24
C GLU A 18 -9.66 -16.53 1.38
N CYS A 19 -10.97 -16.79 1.26
CA CYS A 19 -11.94 -16.31 2.26
C CYS A 19 -11.62 -16.86 3.65
N GLY A 20 -11.51 -15.96 4.63
CA GLY A 20 -11.08 -16.27 5.99
C GLY A 20 -9.58 -16.16 6.24
N ALA A 21 -8.76 -16.08 5.19
CA ALA A 21 -7.31 -15.90 5.36
C ALA A 21 -6.99 -14.58 6.06
N LEU A 22 -6.02 -14.64 6.97
CA LEU A 22 -5.49 -13.52 7.73
C LEU A 22 -3.97 -13.50 7.55
N GLY A 23 -3.35 -12.33 7.63
CA GLY A 23 -1.89 -12.27 7.57
C GLY A 23 -1.34 -10.88 7.81
N ILE A 24 -0.03 -10.79 7.64
CA ILE A 24 0.74 -9.55 7.71
C ILE A 24 1.47 -9.31 6.40
N GLU A 25 1.78 -8.05 6.12
CA GLU A 25 2.56 -7.66 4.94
C GLU A 25 3.55 -6.56 5.31
N LEU A 26 4.75 -6.61 4.76
CA LEU A 26 5.76 -5.57 4.87
C LEU A 26 6.18 -5.15 3.46
N GLY A 27 6.03 -3.85 3.15
CA GLY A 27 6.30 -3.28 1.83
C GLY A 27 7.14 -2.03 1.87
N ILE A 28 7.76 -1.73 0.74
CA ILE A 28 8.51 -0.49 0.50
C ILE A 28 8.26 0.00 -0.93
N GLY A 29 8.33 1.30 -1.14
CA GLY A 29 8.22 1.87 -2.49
C GLY A 29 8.69 3.32 -2.59
N PRO A 30 9.33 3.69 -3.71
CA PRO A 30 9.58 5.07 -4.08
C PRO A 30 8.38 5.65 -4.84
N TYR A 31 8.10 6.94 -4.60
CA TYR A 31 7.06 7.69 -5.30
C TYR A 31 7.61 9.07 -5.69
N VAL A 32 7.18 9.54 -6.84
CA VAL A 32 7.56 10.84 -7.38
C VAL A 32 6.30 11.64 -7.62
N GLU A 33 6.28 12.89 -7.20
CA GLU A 33 5.16 13.78 -7.48
C GLU A 33 4.98 13.92 -9.00
N ALA A 34 3.82 13.54 -9.49
CA ALA A 34 3.48 13.53 -10.90
C ALA A 34 2.81 14.82 -11.36
N TRP A 35 2.02 15.43 -10.49
CA TRP A 35 1.39 16.74 -10.67
C TRP A 35 1.04 17.32 -9.31
N ASN A 36 0.89 18.62 -9.26
CA ASN A 36 0.45 19.36 -8.10
C ASN A 36 -0.74 20.26 -8.49
N LEU A 37 -1.70 20.39 -7.61
CA LEU A 37 -2.86 21.26 -7.83
C LEU A 37 -2.67 22.62 -7.15
N ASN A 38 -2.02 22.66 -5.98
CA ASN A 38 -1.83 23.87 -5.18
C ASN A 38 -0.42 23.94 -4.55
N ASN A 39 0.56 23.29 -5.14
CA ASN A 39 1.93 23.25 -4.69
C ASN A 39 2.87 23.61 -5.86
N ASN A 40 4.01 24.25 -5.61
CA ASN A 40 4.98 24.64 -6.63
C ASN A 40 6.27 23.79 -6.56
N GLY A 41 6.35 22.83 -5.64
CA GLY A 41 7.50 21.94 -5.47
C GLY A 41 7.39 20.67 -6.33
N ARG A 42 8.48 19.93 -6.38
CA ARG A 42 8.51 18.54 -6.82
C ARG A 42 9.01 17.69 -5.68
N GLU A 43 8.09 17.09 -4.99
CA GLU A 43 8.40 16.19 -3.90
C GLU A 43 8.59 14.76 -4.41
N TRP A 44 9.44 14.03 -3.72
CA TRP A 44 9.49 12.58 -3.89
C TRP A 44 9.47 11.91 -2.52
N LEU A 45 8.98 10.67 -2.48
CA LEU A 45 8.68 9.98 -1.25
C LEU A 45 9.36 8.60 -1.26
N ALA A 46 9.91 8.23 -0.10
CA ALA A 46 10.29 6.85 0.20
C ALA A 46 9.34 6.35 1.28
N ASP A 47 8.55 5.37 0.93
CA ASP A 47 7.51 4.83 1.80
C ASP A 47 7.84 3.41 2.26
N GLY A 48 7.61 3.14 3.54
CA GLY A 48 7.58 1.82 4.13
C GLY A 48 6.22 1.58 4.76
N ALA A 49 5.63 0.41 4.53
CA ALA A 49 4.34 0.06 5.10
C ALA A 49 4.40 -1.30 5.81
N PHE A 50 3.87 -1.34 7.03
CA PHE A 50 3.51 -2.58 7.72
C PHE A 50 1.99 -2.71 7.70
N SER A 51 1.48 -3.91 7.38
CA SER A 51 0.05 -4.11 7.24
C SER A 51 -0.42 -5.38 7.91
N ILE A 52 -1.67 -5.35 8.38
CA ILE A 52 -2.44 -6.52 8.75
C ILE A 52 -3.58 -6.63 7.74
N TRP A 53 -3.82 -7.80 7.19
CA TRP A 53 -4.87 -8.01 6.21
C TRP A 53 -5.77 -9.20 6.58
N TRP A 54 -7.02 -9.10 6.15
CA TRP A 54 -8.05 -10.12 6.31
C TRP A 54 -8.91 -10.21 5.05
N SER A 55 -8.98 -11.40 4.47
CA SER A 55 -9.80 -11.69 3.30
C SER A 55 -11.20 -12.10 3.74
N PHE A 56 -12.11 -11.15 3.77
CA PHE A 56 -13.49 -11.36 4.20
C PHE A 56 -14.38 -11.98 3.10
N ALA A 57 -13.89 -12.04 1.87
CA ALA A 57 -14.53 -12.72 0.74
C ALA A 57 -13.47 -13.24 -0.23
N SER A 58 -13.84 -14.19 -1.08
CA SER A 58 -12.94 -14.80 -2.07
C SER A 58 -12.33 -13.83 -3.10
N ARG A 59 -12.80 -12.57 -3.12
CA ARG A 59 -12.30 -11.52 -4.02
C ARG A 59 -11.99 -10.21 -3.31
N ALA A 60 -12.21 -10.14 -2.01
CA ALA A 60 -12.06 -8.88 -1.28
C ALA A 60 -11.28 -9.07 0.02
N THR A 61 -10.30 -8.22 0.23
CA THR A 61 -9.41 -8.20 1.38
C THR A 61 -9.41 -6.79 1.97
N LEU A 62 -9.64 -6.70 3.27
CA LEU A 62 -9.38 -5.50 4.05
C LEU A 62 -7.93 -5.54 4.50
N VAL A 63 -7.20 -4.46 4.26
CA VAL A 63 -5.81 -4.27 4.69
C VAL A 63 -5.78 -3.01 5.55
N VAL A 64 -5.18 -3.08 6.71
CA VAL A 64 -4.89 -1.91 7.54
C VAL A 64 -3.40 -1.66 7.45
N GLU A 65 -3.02 -0.60 6.76
CA GLU A 65 -1.62 -0.23 6.51
C GLU A 65 -1.16 0.85 7.47
N PHE A 66 -0.05 0.62 8.14
CA PHE A 66 0.69 1.63 8.88
C PHE A 66 1.87 2.08 8.01
N HIS A 67 1.84 3.34 7.59
CA HIS A 67 2.85 3.96 6.75
C HIS A 67 3.90 4.71 7.56
N ALA A 68 5.14 4.62 7.11
CA ALA A 68 6.29 5.39 7.57
C ALA A 68 6.99 5.97 6.33
N THR A 69 6.68 7.22 6.01
CA THR A 69 7.04 7.84 4.74
C THR A 69 8.03 8.99 4.96
N ARG A 70 9.16 8.96 4.29
CA ARG A 70 10.05 10.10 4.17
C ARG A 70 9.65 10.91 2.95
N VAL A 71 9.29 12.18 3.17
CA VAL A 71 9.00 13.15 2.10
C VAL A 71 10.20 14.06 1.93
N PHE A 72 10.77 14.07 0.74
CA PHE A 72 11.88 14.92 0.36
C PHE A 72 11.30 16.17 -0.31
N GLN A 73 11.26 17.27 0.44
CA GLN A 73 10.68 18.52 0.03
C GLN A 73 11.73 19.42 -0.63
N GLU A 74 11.38 20.01 -1.77
CA GLU A 74 12.31 20.89 -2.50
C GLU A 74 12.54 22.21 -1.76
N SER A 75 11.51 22.78 -1.15
CA SER A 75 11.50 24.13 -0.57
C SER A 75 11.62 24.17 0.94
N LEU A 76 11.52 23.03 1.63
CA LEU A 76 11.54 22.95 3.09
C LEU A 76 12.40 21.78 3.59
N ARG A 77 12.54 21.71 4.91
CA ARG A 77 13.12 20.53 5.56
C ARG A 77 12.30 19.28 5.22
N ASN A 78 13.01 18.21 4.86
CA ASN A 78 12.41 16.91 4.63
C ASN A 78 11.53 16.49 5.82
N ALA A 79 10.36 15.95 5.54
CA ALA A 79 9.41 15.53 6.55
C ALA A 79 9.43 14.01 6.76
N PHE A 80 9.04 13.60 7.95
CA PHE A 80 8.69 12.22 8.26
C PHE A 80 7.18 12.15 8.55
N VAL A 81 6.46 11.37 7.75
CA VAL A 81 5.01 11.21 7.82
C VAL A 81 4.69 9.81 8.30
N THR A 82 3.81 9.70 9.28
CA THR A 82 3.18 8.44 9.67
C THR A 82 1.71 8.46 9.32
N GLY A 83 1.18 7.34 8.84
CA GLY A 83 -0.22 7.22 8.44
C GLY A 83 -0.82 5.89 8.86
N LEU A 84 -2.13 5.88 9.11
CA LEU A 84 -2.91 4.66 9.32
C LEU A 84 -4.02 4.63 8.27
N VAL A 85 -3.92 3.73 7.32
CA VAL A 85 -4.76 3.71 6.12
C VAL A 85 -5.50 2.38 6.00
N PRO A 86 -6.82 2.34 6.22
CA PRO A 86 -7.63 1.22 5.79
C PRO A 86 -7.72 1.20 4.25
N VAL A 87 -7.42 0.02 3.68
CA VAL A 87 -7.36 -0.23 2.24
C VAL A 87 -8.27 -1.41 1.90
N VAL A 88 -9.05 -1.28 0.87
CA VAL A 88 -9.77 -2.40 0.27
C VAL A 88 -9.02 -2.84 -0.97
N ARG A 89 -8.65 -4.13 -1.01
CA ARG A 89 -8.13 -4.80 -2.21
C ARG A 89 -9.21 -5.66 -2.83
N VAL A 90 -9.37 -5.58 -4.13
CA VAL A 90 -10.33 -6.40 -4.89
C VAL A 90 -9.57 -7.20 -5.94
N ARG A 91 -9.67 -8.52 -5.88
CA ARG A 91 -9.09 -9.43 -6.87
C ARG A 91 -9.84 -9.28 -8.19
N MET A 92 -9.14 -8.84 -9.23
CA MET A 92 -9.64 -8.62 -10.58
C MET A 92 -9.46 -9.85 -11.47
N LEU A 93 -8.28 -10.50 -11.36
CA LEU A 93 -7.97 -11.73 -12.08
C LEU A 93 -7.39 -12.76 -11.12
N ASP A 94 -7.84 -14.00 -11.28
CA ASP A 94 -7.35 -15.20 -10.59
C ASP A 94 -6.63 -16.08 -11.60
N ARG A 95 -5.36 -16.37 -11.36
CA ARG A 95 -4.55 -17.28 -12.15
C ARG A 95 -3.89 -18.33 -11.26
N PRO A 96 -3.55 -19.51 -11.74
CA PRO A 96 -2.97 -20.56 -10.91
C PRO A 96 -1.72 -20.13 -10.14
N THR A 97 -0.92 -19.22 -10.68
CA THR A 97 0.37 -18.82 -10.11
C THR A 97 0.43 -17.36 -9.64
N TRP A 98 -0.60 -16.56 -9.84
CA TRP A 98 -0.65 -15.15 -9.45
C TRP A 98 -2.07 -14.60 -9.48
N ASP A 99 -2.31 -13.55 -8.72
CA ASP A 99 -3.54 -12.76 -8.72
C ASP A 99 -3.24 -11.32 -9.15
N LEU A 100 -4.13 -10.71 -9.92
CA LEU A 100 -4.18 -9.26 -10.14
C LEU A 100 -5.24 -8.65 -9.25
N PHE A 101 -4.93 -7.56 -8.57
CA PHE A 101 -5.88 -6.84 -7.74
C PHE A 101 -5.82 -5.33 -7.97
N GLY A 102 -6.95 -4.67 -7.73
CA GLY A 102 -7.03 -3.22 -7.53
C GLY A 102 -7.13 -2.90 -6.05
N GLU A 103 -6.69 -1.72 -5.64
CA GLU A 103 -6.73 -1.29 -4.24
C GLU A 103 -7.04 0.21 -4.12
N ILE A 104 -7.73 0.57 -3.05
CA ILE A 104 -8.04 1.95 -2.71
C ILE A 104 -8.15 2.09 -1.19
N GLY A 105 -7.65 3.19 -0.66
CA GLY A 105 -7.70 3.48 0.76
C GLY A 105 -7.52 4.95 1.07
N VAL A 106 -7.96 5.37 2.25
CA VAL A 106 -7.72 6.69 2.80
C VAL A 106 -7.73 6.63 4.32
N GLY A 107 -6.83 7.36 4.94
CA GLY A 107 -6.74 7.43 6.39
C GLY A 107 -6.02 8.67 6.90
N PRO A 108 -5.99 8.89 8.21
CA PRO A 108 -5.27 10.00 8.83
C PRO A 108 -3.76 9.80 8.75
N SER A 109 -3.04 10.92 8.63
CA SER A 109 -1.59 10.95 8.74
C SER A 109 -1.11 12.15 9.54
N TRP A 110 0.09 12.02 10.11
CA TRP A 110 0.75 13.05 10.88
C TRP A 110 2.23 13.14 10.52
N SER A 111 2.75 14.38 10.45
CA SER A 111 4.15 14.63 10.11
C SER A 111 4.89 15.42 11.19
N ASP A 112 6.20 15.25 11.24
CA ASP A 112 7.10 15.97 12.15
C ASP A 112 7.26 17.46 11.79
N THR A 113 6.94 17.83 10.55
CA THR A 113 6.90 19.21 10.05
C THR A 113 5.74 19.35 9.06
N THR A 114 5.45 20.56 8.57
CA THR A 114 4.41 20.80 7.56
C THR A 114 4.71 20.08 6.24
N VAL A 115 3.69 19.49 5.62
CA VAL A 115 3.76 18.75 4.36
C VAL A 115 2.49 18.98 3.54
N PRO A 116 2.64 19.38 2.27
CA PRO A 116 3.83 20.00 1.66
C PRO A 116 4.10 21.41 2.20
N ALA A 117 5.01 22.15 1.56
CA ALA A 117 5.30 23.53 1.91
C ALA A 117 4.02 24.38 1.91
N GLY A 118 3.77 25.15 2.99
CA GLY A 118 2.54 25.92 3.16
C GLY A 118 1.32 25.11 3.63
N GLY A 119 1.45 23.80 3.82
CA GLY A 119 0.39 22.93 4.31
C GLY A 119 0.39 22.75 5.83
N THR A 120 -0.05 21.58 6.28
CA THR A 120 -0.26 21.28 7.70
C THR A 120 0.54 20.04 8.13
N ARG A 121 0.60 19.78 9.43
CA ARG A 121 1.20 18.55 9.99
C ARG A 121 0.21 17.38 9.99
N PHE A 122 -1.08 17.66 10.10
CA PHE A 122 -2.14 16.68 9.96
C PHE A 122 -2.65 16.69 8.51
N ASN A 123 -2.63 15.51 7.88
CA ASN A 123 -3.14 15.33 6.53
C ASN A 123 -3.95 14.02 6.44
N TYR A 124 -4.69 13.88 5.36
CA TYR A 124 -5.22 12.60 4.91
C TYR A 124 -4.23 11.99 3.93
N PHE A 125 -3.96 10.70 4.13
CA PHE A 125 -3.16 9.88 3.24
C PHE A 125 -4.11 9.01 2.42
N GLY A 126 -4.24 9.32 1.14
CA GLY A 126 -5.04 8.55 0.18
C GLY A 126 -4.14 7.72 -0.71
N LEU A 127 -4.62 6.55 -1.11
CA LEU A 127 -3.97 5.72 -2.11
C LEU A 127 -4.98 5.04 -3.02
N ALA A 128 -4.58 4.85 -4.28
CA ALA A 128 -5.28 3.99 -5.22
C ALA A 128 -4.25 3.32 -6.14
N GLY A 129 -4.48 2.07 -6.51
CA GLY A 129 -3.49 1.37 -7.31
C GLY A 129 -3.93 0.00 -7.81
N MET A 130 -2.96 -0.68 -8.40
CA MET A 130 -3.09 -2.06 -8.87
C MET A 130 -1.82 -2.82 -8.51
N GLY A 131 -1.98 -4.11 -8.22
CA GLY A 131 -0.85 -4.96 -7.90
C GLY A 131 -1.06 -6.40 -8.31
N ILE A 132 0.02 -7.14 -8.29
CA ILE A 132 0.04 -8.59 -8.45
C ILE A 132 0.53 -9.22 -7.15
N SER A 133 -0.04 -10.37 -6.79
CA SER A 133 0.47 -11.24 -5.74
C SER A 133 0.78 -12.60 -6.32
N ARG A 134 1.89 -13.20 -5.87
CA ARG A 134 2.34 -14.53 -6.28
C ARG A 134 2.76 -15.32 -5.06
N PRO A 135 2.21 -16.53 -4.81
CA PRO A 135 2.72 -17.43 -3.80
C PRO A 135 4.16 -17.83 -4.16
N VAL A 136 5.08 -17.70 -3.21
CA VAL A 136 6.48 -18.10 -3.31
C VAL A 136 6.83 -19.17 -2.26
N GLY A 137 5.87 -19.55 -1.44
CA GLY A 137 5.93 -20.61 -0.44
C GLY A 137 4.54 -20.99 0.01
N GLN A 138 4.42 -21.92 0.95
CA GLN A 138 3.11 -22.39 1.45
C GLN A 138 2.24 -21.27 2.06
N ARG A 139 2.88 -20.28 2.67
CA ARG A 139 2.23 -19.16 3.37
C ARG A 139 2.81 -17.80 2.99
N VAL A 140 3.79 -17.76 2.10
CA VAL A 140 4.52 -16.53 1.75
C VAL A 140 4.18 -16.11 0.34
N HIS A 141 3.87 -14.83 0.18
CA HIS A 141 3.58 -14.21 -1.11
C HIS A 141 4.55 -13.07 -1.39
N ALA A 142 5.02 -13.00 -2.62
CA ALA A 142 5.61 -11.79 -3.18
C ALA A 142 4.49 -10.92 -3.74
N VAL A 143 4.51 -9.64 -3.40
CA VAL A 143 3.54 -8.65 -3.87
C VAL A 143 4.30 -7.51 -4.54
N ALA A 144 3.81 -7.03 -5.67
CA ALA A 144 4.33 -5.85 -6.32
C ALA A 144 3.20 -5.08 -6.99
N GLY A 145 3.30 -3.76 -7.04
CA GLY A 145 2.25 -2.95 -7.61
C GLY A 145 2.69 -1.55 -7.96
N PHE A 146 1.74 -0.80 -8.46
CA PHE A 146 1.83 0.60 -8.78
C PHE A 146 0.71 1.35 -8.07
N ARG A 147 1.04 2.46 -7.40
CA ARG A 147 0.11 3.28 -6.62
C ARG A 147 0.21 4.76 -7.00
N TRP A 148 -0.91 5.41 -6.98
CA TRP A 148 -1.04 6.83 -6.75
C TRP A 148 -1.19 7.07 -5.26
N LEU A 149 -0.43 8.02 -4.72
CA LEU A 149 -0.52 8.50 -3.35
C LEU A 149 -0.96 9.96 -3.34
N HIS A 150 -1.81 10.30 -2.39
CA HIS A 150 -2.31 11.65 -2.17
C HIS A 150 -2.15 12.04 -0.70
N LEU A 151 -1.52 13.20 -0.46
CA LEU A 151 -1.46 13.83 0.87
C LEU A 151 -2.06 15.23 0.79
N SER A 152 -3.07 15.51 1.61
CA SER A 152 -3.66 16.85 1.76
C SER A 152 -4.42 16.96 3.09
N ASN A 153 -4.62 18.18 3.57
CA ASN A 153 -5.44 18.41 4.76
C ASN A 153 -6.95 18.47 4.47
N ASN A 154 -7.35 18.26 3.20
CA ASN A 154 -8.74 18.34 2.73
C ASN A 154 -9.42 19.69 3.02
N GLY A 155 -8.66 20.79 2.98
CA GLY A 155 -9.18 22.14 3.17
C GLY A 155 -9.60 22.48 4.61
N ARG A 156 -9.20 21.71 5.63
CA ARG A 156 -9.59 21.95 7.03
C ARG A 156 -9.14 23.31 7.58
N GLU A 157 -8.07 23.86 7.05
CA GLU A 157 -7.54 25.19 7.42
C GLU A 157 -7.82 26.27 6.36
N GLY A 158 -8.81 26.02 5.49
CA GLY A 158 -9.16 26.87 4.37
C GLY A 158 -8.52 26.41 3.06
N HIS A 159 -9.14 26.81 1.95
CA HIS A 159 -8.74 26.37 0.61
C HIS A 159 -7.32 26.83 0.25
N ASP A 160 -6.96 28.04 0.69
CA ASP A 160 -5.64 28.65 0.39
C ASP A 160 -4.49 28.02 1.19
N HIS A 161 -4.81 27.21 2.23
CA HIS A 161 -3.86 26.48 3.06
C HIS A 161 -3.97 24.96 2.87
N ASN A 162 -4.39 24.51 1.69
CA ASN A 162 -4.49 23.11 1.34
C ASN A 162 -3.65 22.75 0.10
N PRO A 163 -2.32 22.95 0.15
CA PRO A 163 -1.46 22.36 -0.87
C PRO A 163 -1.50 20.85 -0.73
N ASP A 164 -1.30 20.14 -1.84
CA ASP A 164 -1.34 18.68 -1.89
C ASP A 164 -0.11 18.08 -2.57
N ILE A 165 0.13 16.81 -2.29
CA ILE A 165 1.09 15.98 -3.02
C ILE A 165 0.30 14.91 -3.78
N GLN A 166 0.55 14.80 -5.08
CA GLN A 166 0.00 13.79 -5.98
C GLN A 166 1.16 12.97 -6.55
N ALA A 167 1.48 11.86 -5.93
CA ALA A 167 2.66 11.08 -6.28
C ALA A 167 2.29 9.74 -6.92
N LEU A 168 3.08 9.32 -7.89
CA LEU A 168 3.00 8.02 -8.52
C LEU A 168 4.26 7.21 -8.23
N GLY A 169 4.10 5.92 -7.98
CA GLY A 169 5.24 5.04 -7.74
C GLY A 169 4.93 3.57 -7.73
N GLY A 170 5.98 2.77 -7.72
CA GLY A 170 5.89 1.33 -7.58
C GLY A 170 6.20 0.91 -6.14
N TYR A 171 5.66 -0.23 -5.72
CA TYR A 171 6.01 -0.84 -4.45
C TYR A 171 6.27 -2.33 -4.60
N ALA A 172 7.04 -2.88 -3.67
CA ALA A 172 7.23 -4.31 -3.50
C ALA A 172 7.00 -4.68 -2.03
N ALA A 173 6.40 -5.85 -1.79
CA ALA A 173 6.12 -6.32 -0.46
C ALA A 173 6.23 -7.84 -0.34
N VAL A 174 6.38 -8.30 0.90
CA VAL A 174 6.26 -9.70 1.28
C VAL A 174 5.09 -9.84 2.23
N ALA A 175 4.15 -10.74 1.90
CA ALA A 175 3.01 -11.06 2.73
C ALA A 175 3.13 -12.49 3.28
N VAL A 176 2.70 -12.68 4.53
CA VAL A 176 2.66 -13.99 5.21
C VAL A 176 1.23 -14.25 5.68
N ALA A 177 0.65 -15.36 5.23
CA ALA A 177 -0.68 -15.83 5.62
C ALA A 177 -0.64 -16.80 6.82
N PHE A 178 -1.69 -16.81 7.63
CA PHE A 178 -1.85 -17.68 8.81
C PHE A 178 -3.07 -18.58 8.70
#